data_a0e1c662f7333f1b3ceb2cf98f6bcaff
#
_entry.id   a0e1c662f7333f1b3ceb2cf98f6bcaff
#
_cell.length_a   1.000
_cell.length_b   1.000
_cell.length_c   1.000
_cell.angle_alpha   90.00
_cell.angle_beta   90.00
_cell.angle_gamma   90.00
#
_symmetry.space_group_name_H-M   'P 1'
#
loop_
_entity.id
_entity.type
_entity.pdbx_description
1 polymer ?
#
loop_
_entity_poly.entity_id
_entity_poly.type
_entity_poly.pdbx_seq_one_letter_code
_entity_poly.pdbx_strand_id
1 'polypeptide(L)'
;MQLALSRVTYTHPAAQDPILNNATIAFPQGWTGLLGDNGCGKSTLSKIACGLLKPDSGAVSGNLLAAYCPQEADEAPAILADFALDFGREARSLRKRLSLTDDMPWRWDELSFGERKKLQIACSLWQRPDVLAVDEPTNHLDCEARAQLTGLLASFTGVGILVSHDRELLDALASRCASFEASGPRGQTRIVIRPGGYSQASSQAERERMTAIDERKRAKDHLARLSAEREQRAQEAARADARRSKRGLGPKDKSARAKIDLAIVSGQDGARGKLLRQMDGRMAAAQDRAAATFVPKRYDGSLFLNAEPSSRKTVLHIPAGRIPCGESELELPELFVGNTERIGIVGPNGVGKTTLLDHLRALLHLQAEHRDAHALTILDIPQEPSREQRSQILEEVRSLSPTDRGHVFSCAAQLNSEPARIMEGAATSPGELRKLMIARGLLNAPSLIIMDEPTNHLDLHSVEALEQALAQFGGALLLVSHDHAFLRACTNITWEIEAGVLRVTQR
;
A
#
# COMPACT_ATOMS: atom_id res chain seq x y z
N MET A 1 -17.68 22.30 14.63
CA MET A 1 -17.11 22.71 13.32
C MET A 1 -17.04 21.46 12.43
N GLN A 2 -17.39 21.60 11.14
CA GLN A 2 -17.42 20.47 10.20
C GLN A 2 -17.17 21.01 8.78
N LEU A 3 -16.33 20.31 8.02
CA LEU A 3 -16.15 20.53 6.58
C LEU A 3 -16.80 19.34 5.84
N ALA A 4 -17.56 19.60 4.77
CA ALA A 4 -18.16 18.50 4.01
C ALA A 4 -17.97 18.71 2.49
N LEU A 5 -17.62 17.62 1.84
CA LEU A 5 -17.57 17.51 0.38
C LEU A 5 -18.76 16.67 -0.07
N SER A 6 -19.53 17.19 -1.03
CA SER A 6 -20.75 16.55 -1.50
C SER A 6 -20.66 16.29 -3.01
N ARG A 7 -20.67 15.01 -3.39
CA ARG A 7 -20.65 14.53 -4.78
C ARG A 7 -19.55 15.16 -5.64
N VAL A 8 -18.35 15.28 -5.05
CA VAL A 8 -17.19 15.86 -5.70
C VAL A 8 -16.65 14.92 -6.77
N THR A 9 -16.49 15.46 -7.99
CA THR A 9 -15.81 14.79 -9.10
C THR A 9 -14.65 15.68 -9.53
N TYR A 10 -13.50 15.06 -9.77
CA TYR A 10 -12.31 15.78 -10.24
C TYR A 10 -11.47 14.90 -11.15
N THR A 11 -11.08 15.48 -12.31
CA THR A 11 -10.23 14.87 -13.31
C THR A 11 -8.96 15.71 -13.46
N HIS A 12 -7.79 15.10 -13.39
CA HIS A 12 -6.54 15.82 -13.67
C HIS A 12 -6.48 16.26 -15.14
N PRO A 13 -5.92 17.43 -15.47
CA PRO A 13 -5.87 17.94 -16.84
C PRO A 13 -5.24 17.00 -17.86
N ALA A 14 -4.34 16.11 -17.44
CA ALA A 14 -3.66 15.14 -18.30
C ALA A 14 -4.32 13.74 -18.29
N ALA A 15 -5.41 13.53 -17.52
CA ALA A 15 -6.07 12.24 -17.39
C ALA A 15 -7.41 12.22 -18.16
N GLN A 16 -7.80 11.04 -18.63
CA GLN A 16 -9.10 10.82 -19.27
C GLN A 16 -10.19 10.46 -18.25
N ASP A 17 -9.82 9.74 -17.20
CA ASP A 17 -10.75 9.28 -16.16
C ASP A 17 -10.66 10.13 -14.90
N PRO A 18 -11.79 10.35 -14.20
CA PRO A 18 -11.81 11.10 -12.95
C PRO A 18 -11.09 10.33 -11.85
N ILE A 19 -10.18 11.00 -11.12
CA ILE A 19 -9.52 10.44 -9.93
C ILE A 19 -10.47 10.40 -8.73
N LEU A 20 -11.37 11.37 -8.64
CA LEU A 20 -12.49 11.39 -7.69
C LEU A 20 -13.79 11.36 -8.48
N ASN A 21 -14.65 10.39 -8.21
CA ASN A 21 -15.93 10.25 -8.89
C ASN A 21 -17.07 10.23 -7.87
N ASN A 22 -17.86 11.30 -7.84
CA ASN A 22 -19.01 11.46 -6.95
C ASN A 22 -18.67 11.24 -5.46
N ALA A 23 -17.47 11.68 -5.05
CA ALA A 23 -16.98 11.49 -3.69
C ALA A 23 -17.78 12.35 -2.70
N THR A 24 -18.25 11.73 -1.63
CA THR A 24 -18.98 12.41 -0.55
C THR A 24 -18.36 12.02 0.78
N ILE A 25 -17.90 13.03 1.53
CA ILE A 25 -17.27 12.83 2.83
C ILE A 25 -17.47 14.06 3.72
N ALA A 26 -17.61 13.82 5.02
CA ALA A 26 -17.67 14.87 6.04
C ALA A 26 -16.50 14.71 7.01
N PHE A 27 -15.80 15.81 7.25
CA PHE A 27 -14.72 15.95 8.21
C PHE A 27 -15.21 16.73 9.43
N PRO A 28 -15.51 16.08 10.54
CA PRO A 28 -15.84 16.77 11.78
C PRO A 28 -14.57 17.28 12.46
N GLN A 29 -14.74 17.99 13.55
CA GLN A 29 -13.66 18.36 14.46
C GLN A 29 -12.86 17.16 14.92
N GLY A 30 -11.52 17.30 15.03
CA GLY A 30 -10.56 16.24 15.27
C GLY A 30 -9.96 15.68 13.98
N TRP A 31 -9.06 14.73 14.11
CA TRP A 31 -8.29 14.18 12.98
C TRP A 31 -9.05 13.06 12.27
N THR A 32 -9.09 13.14 10.95
CA THR A 32 -9.53 12.06 10.05
C THR A 32 -8.34 11.59 9.22
N GLY A 33 -7.93 10.33 9.38
CA GLY A 33 -6.90 9.71 8.55
C GLY A 33 -7.44 9.33 7.17
N LEU A 34 -6.73 9.66 6.10
CA LEU A 34 -7.03 9.22 4.74
C LEU A 34 -6.14 8.05 4.36
N LEU A 35 -6.73 6.89 4.13
CA LEU A 35 -6.06 5.64 3.81
C LEU A 35 -6.37 5.21 2.37
N GLY A 36 -5.42 4.55 1.73
CA GLY A 36 -5.59 3.99 0.38
C GLY A 36 -4.28 3.97 -0.40
N ASP A 37 -4.31 3.33 -1.55
CA ASP A 37 -3.16 3.14 -2.41
C ASP A 37 -2.60 4.46 -2.95
N ASN A 38 -1.36 4.44 -3.41
CA ASN A 38 -0.77 5.60 -4.06
C ASN A 38 -1.55 5.93 -5.34
N GLY A 39 -1.78 7.22 -5.57
CA GLY A 39 -2.54 7.68 -6.74
C GLY A 39 -4.06 7.54 -6.65
N CYS A 40 -4.66 7.07 -5.55
CA CYS A 40 -6.12 6.93 -5.42
C CYS A 40 -6.88 8.25 -5.16
N GLY A 41 -6.17 9.39 -5.02
CA GLY A 41 -6.78 10.71 -4.89
C GLY A 41 -6.79 11.30 -3.48
N LYS A 42 -6.03 10.78 -2.51
CA LYS A 42 -5.95 11.30 -1.13
C LYS A 42 -5.53 12.78 -1.09
N SER A 43 -4.38 13.10 -1.69
CA SER A 43 -3.84 14.47 -1.76
C SER A 43 -4.76 15.40 -2.57
N THR A 44 -5.37 14.88 -3.64
CA THR A 44 -6.34 15.62 -4.45
C THR A 44 -7.57 16.00 -3.62
N LEU A 45 -8.12 15.04 -2.85
CA LEU A 45 -9.25 15.30 -1.95
C LEU A 45 -8.89 16.35 -0.90
N SER A 46 -7.69 16.24 -0.30
CA SER A 46 -7.18 17.20 0.71
C SER A 46 -7.01 18.60 0.13
N LYS A 47 -6.47 18.71 -1.09
CA LYS A 47 -6.34 20.01 -1.80
C LYS A 47 -7.70 20.65 -2.13
N ILE A 48 -8.67 19.84 -2.55
CA ILE A 48 -10.04 20.30 -2.79
C ILE A 48 -10.70 20.74 -1.47
N ALA A 49 -10.52 19.98 -0.39
CA ALA A 49 -11.02 20.31 0.93
C ALA A 49 -10.47 21.62 1.47
N CYS A 50 -9.21 21.96 1.15
CA CYS A 50 -8.57 23.23 1.49
C CYS A 50 -8.79 24.35 0.47
N GLY A 51 -9.57 24.13 -0.60
CA GLY A 51 -9.86 25.14 -1.62
C GLY A 51 -8.71 25.43 -2.60
N LEU A 52 -7.65 24.64 -2.60
CA LEU A 52 -6.52 24.77 -3.53
C LEU A 52 -6.81 24.21 -4.92
N LEU A 53 -7.77 23.30 -5.02
CA LEU A 53 -8.24 22.74 -6.29
C LEU A 53 -9.76 22.92 -6.35
N LYS A 54 -10.24 23.37 -7.51
CA LYS A 54 -11.68 23.48 -7.79
C LYS A 54 -12.15 22.15 -8.39
N PRO A 55 -13.19 21.50 -7.84
CA PRO A 55 -13.74 20.29 -8.43
C PRO A 55 -14.49 20.58 -9.74
N ASP A 56 -14.55 19.59 -10.62
CA ASP A 56 -15.31 19.66 -11.89
C ASP A 56 -16.81 19.73 -11.61
N SER A 57 -17.25 19.00 -10.57
CA SER A 57 -18.63 19.04 -10.09
C SER A 57 -18.69 18.72 -8.59
N GLY A 58 -19.85 18.99 -7.99
CA GLY A 58 -20.05 18.85 -6.54
C GLY A 58 -19.80 20.17 -5.80
N ALA A 59 -19.77 20.10 -4.48
CA ALA A 59 -19.60 21.28 -3.63
C ALA A 59 -18.79 20.96 -2.37
N VAL A 60 -18.01 21.94 -1.93
CA VAL A 60 -17.35 21.96 -0.62
C VAL A 60 -18.13 22.93 0.25
N SER A 61 -18.61 22.48 1.41
CA SER A 61 -19.38 23.30 2.35
C SER A 61 -18.55 23.59 3.60
N GLY A 62 -18.64 24.82 4.07
CA GLY A 62 -17.90 25.35 5.21
C GLY A 62 -17.00 26.50 4.74
N ASN A 63 -17.35 27.73 5.18
CA ASN A 63 -16.48 28.89 4.96
C ASN A 63 -15.45 28.94 6.09
N LEU A 64 -14.46 28.06 6.01
CA LEU A 64 -13.44 27.81 7.04
C LEU A 64 -12.08 28.23 6.51
N LEU A 65 -11.24 28.80 7.37
CA LEU A 65 -9.85 29.08 7.05
C LEU A 65 -9.10 27.74 6.97
N ALA A 66 -8.60 27.41 5.79
CA ALA A 66 -7.91 26.13 5.57
C ALA A 66 -6.43 26.33 5.28
N ALA A 67 -5.58 25.51 5.88
CA ALA A 67 -4.16 25.40 5.57
C ALA A 67 -3.85 23.98 5.06
N TYR A 68 -3.01 23.89 4.04
CA TYR A 68 -2.52 22.63 3.48
C TYR A 68 -1.01 22.57 3.58
N CYS A 69 -0.51 21.51 4.19
CA CYS A 69 0.90 21.20 4.25
C CYS A 69 1.19 20.07 3.24
N PRO A 70 1.84 20.37 2.10
CA PRO A 70 2.12 19.39 1.04
C PRO A 70 3.13 18.33 1.50
N GLN A 71 3.18 17.20 0.79
CA GLN A 71 4.12 16.12 1.04
C GLN A 71 5.58 16.58 0.83
N GLU A 72 5.84 17.29 -0.26
CA GLU A 72 7.16 17.82 -0.61
C GLU A 72 7.44 19.11 0.18
N ALA A 73 8.69 19.32 0.55
CA ALA A 73 9.17 20.49 1.24
C ALA A 73 10.30 21.22 0.43
N ASP A 74 10.16 21.18 -0.91
CA ASP A 74 11.16 21.76 -1.81
C ASP A 74 11.03 23.28 -1.87
N GLU A 75 9.79 23.79 -1.83
CA GLU A 75 9.51 25.22 -1.87
C GLU A 75 9.23 25.78 -0.47
N ALA A 76 9.80 26.94 -0.19
CA ALA A 76 9.54 27.66 1.05
C ALA A 76 8.06 28.12 1.10
N PRO A 77 7.37 27.97 2.24
CA PRO A 77 6.03 28.52 2.40
C PRO A 77 6.02 30.03 2.15
N ALA A 78 5.03 30.53 1.41
CA ALA A 78 4.93 31.97 1.09
C ALA A 78 4.91 32.87 2.36
N ILE A 79 4.41 32.35 3.48
CA ILE A 79 4.33 33.06 4.77
C ILE A 79 5.56 32.86 5.64
N LEU A 80 6.62 32.19 5.17
CA LEU A 80 7.80 31.87 5.97
C LEU A 80 8.48 33.11 6.54
N ALA A 81 8.60 34.18 5.75
CA ALA A 81 9.19 35.44 6.18
C ALA A 81 8.36 36.11 7.30
N ASP A 82 7.05 36.09 7.20
CA ASP A 82 6.17 36.66 8.22
C ASP A 82 6.24 35.85 9.51
N PHE A 83 6.27 34.53 9.42
CA PHE A 83 6.51 33.62 10.57
C PHE A 83 7.88 33.88 11.20
N ALA A 84 8.93 34.09 10.40
CA ALA A 84 10.28 34.34 10.87
C ALA A 84 10.36 35.65 11.70
N LEU A 85 9.65 36.67 11.29
CA LEU A 85 9.62 38.00 11.93
C LEU A 85 8.65 38.06 13.13
N ASP A 86 7.77 37.09 13.30
CA ASP A 86 6.86 37.04 14.46
C ASP A 86 7.55 36.45 15.70
N PHE A 87 7.74 37.28 16.71
CA PHE A 87 8.23 36.91 18.04
C PHE A 87 7.11 36.83 19.08
N GLY A 88 5.86 36.76 18.64
CA GLY A 88 4.72 36.54 19.51
C GLY A 88 4.76 35.20 20.24
N ARG A 89 3.91 35.07 21.26
CA ARG A 89 3.85 33.87 22.13
C ARG A 89 3.68 32.55 21.33
N GLU A 90 2.86 32.60 20.31
CA GLU A 90 2.51 31.43 19.50
C GLU A 90 3.67 31.00 18.61
N ALA A 91 4.26 31.92 17.85
CA ALA A 91 5.41 31.62 17.00
C ALA A 91 6.59 31.08 17.81
N ARG A 92 6.89 31.67 18.99
CA ARG A 92 7.91 31.14 19.90
C ARG A 92 7.59 29.76 20.43
N SER A 93 6.30 29.49 20.75
CA SER A 93 5.87 28.17 21.21
C SER A 93 6.05 27.11 20.12
N LEU A 94 5.69 27.40 18.87
CA LEU A 94 5.87 26.51 17.74
C LEU A 94 7.35 26.20 17.49
N ARG A 95 8.20 27.24 17.45
CA ARG A 95 9.67 27.06 17.31
C ARG A 95 10.21 26.15 18.42
N LYS A 96 9.87 26.44 19.67
CA LYS A 96 10.34 25.62 20.82
C LYS A 96 9.90 24.18 20.72
N ARG A 97 8.63 23.91 20.39
CA ARG A 97 8.06 22.55 20.33
C ARG A 97 8.65 21.70 19.21
N LEU A 98 9.10 22.32 18.12
CA LEU A 98 9.70 21.65 16.97
C LEU A 98 11.24 21.77 16.94
N SER A 99 11.84 22.34 18.01
CA SER A 99 13.29 22.58 18.10
C SER A 99 13.82 23.39 16.90
N LEU A 100 13.06 24.43 16.46
CA LEU A 100 13.44 25.34 15.40
C LEU A 100 14.20 26.53 15.96
N THR A 101 15.31 26.87 15.35
CA THR A 101 16.09 28.08 15.68
C THR A 101 15.61 29.28 14.88
N ASP A 102 15.90 30.50 15.35
CA ASP A 102 15.40 31.73 14.72
C ASP A 102 16.08 32.01 13.36
N ASP A 103 17.21 31.39 13.07
CA ASP A 103 17.95 31.52 11.82
C ASP A 103 17.48 30.53 10.72
N MET A 104 16.88 29.39 11.08
CA MET A 104 16.43 28.36 10.13
C MET A 104 15.53 28.91 9.02
N PRO A 105 14.52 29.77 9.25
CA PRO A 105 13.69 30.30 8.17
C PRO A 105 14.46 31.06 7.09
N TRP A 106 15.62 31.61 7.42
CA TRP A 106 16.46 32.38 6.49
C TRP A 106 17.46 31.54 5.71
N ARG A 107 17.61 30.27 6.07
CA ARG A 107 18.53 29.30 5.44
C ARG A 107 17.77 28.11 4.85
N TRP A 108 16.58 28.33 4.32
CA TRP A 108 15.69 27.27 3.81
C TRP A 108 16.41 26.26 2.92
N ASP A 109 17.24 26.74 1.98
CA ASP A 109 17.92 25.87 1.00
C ASP A 109 19.03 25.00 1.61
N GLU A 110 19.53 25.37 2.79
CA GLU A 110 20.56 24.62 3.52
C GLU A 110 19.96 23.58 4.49
N LEU A 111 18.66 23.67 4.76
CA LEU A 111 18.00 22.81 5.72
C LEU A 111 17.80 21.42 5.16
N SER A 112 17.88 20.43 6.05
CA SER A 112 17.45 19.06 5.75
C SER A 112 15.96 19.01 5.46
N PHE A 113 15.52 17.97 4.75
CA PHE A 113 14.10 17.77 4.45
C PHE A 113 13.23 17.77 5.72
N GLY A 114 13.70 17.13 6.79
CA GLY A 114 12.98 17.08 8.07
C GLY A 114 12.82 18.46 8.74
N GLU A 115 13.84 19.31 8.69
CA GLU A 115 13.77 20.68 9.21
C GLU A 115 12.84 21.55 8.38
N ARG A 116 12.90 21.45 7.04
CA ARG A 116 11.97 22.12 6.15
C ARG A 116 10.52 21.70 6.44
N LYS A 117 10.29 20.40 6.65
CA LYS A 117 8.97 19.88 6.99
C LYS A 117 8.45 20.42 8.33
N LYS A 118 9.28 20.46 9.34
CA LYS A 118 8.93 21.09 10.64
C LYS A 118 8.55 22.55 10.48
N LEU A 119 9.32 23.34 9.72
CA LEU A 119 9.02 24.75 9.42
C LEU A 119 7.70 24.90 8.64
N GLN A 120 7.47 24.07 7.64
CA GLN A 120 6.26 24.08 6.82
C GLN A 120 5.01 23.85 7.69
N ILE A 121 5.08 22.89 8.62
CA ILE A 121 3.98 22.60 9.55
C ILE A 121 3.83 23.74 10.58
N ALA A 122 4.93 24.30 11.07
CA ALA A 122 4.90 25.45 11.98
C ALA A 122 4.18 26.64 11.32
N CYS A 123 4.53 26.97 10.08
CA CYS A 123 3.89 28.03 9.30
C CYS A 123 2.39 27.77 9.09
N SER A 124 2.02 26.52 8.78
CA SER A 124 0.61 26.15 8.57
C SER A 124 -0.20 26.33 9.86
N LEU A 125 0.32 25.90 11.00
CA LEU A 125 -0.35 26.05 12.30
C LEU A 125 -0.37 27.50 12.80
N TRP A 126 0.67 28.29 12.50
CA TRP A 126 0.75 29.69 12.89
C TRP A 126 -0.38 30.55 12.29
N GLN A 127 -0.90 30.15 11.12
CA GLN A 127 -2.06 30.80 10.51
C GLN A 127 -3.37 30.59 11.31
N ARG A 128 -3.36 29.74 12.35
CA ARG A 128 -4.55 29.36 13.13
C ARG A 128 -5.71 28.88 12.26
N PRO A 129 -5.49 27.90 11.41
CA PRO A 129 -6.53 27.44 10.51
C PRO A 129 -7.67 26.74 11.26
N ASP A 130 -8.88 26.85 10.73
CA ASP A 130 -10.02 26.03 11.15
C ASP A 130 -9.89 24.58 10.62
N VAL A 131 -9.29 24.44 9.42
CA VAL A 131 -9.03 23.16 8.75
C VAL A 131 -7.54 23.05 8.46
N LEU A 132 -6.92 21.99 8.94
CA LEU A 132 -5.51 21.68 8.66
C LEU A 132 -5.43 20.34 7.93
N ALA A 133 -4.99 20.36 6.69
CA ALA A 133 -4.64 19.13 5.96
C ALA A 133 -3.13 18.95 5.90
N VAL A 134 -2.65 17.78 6.29
CA VAL A 134 -1.21 17.44 6.32
C VAL A 134 -0.99 16.19 5.51
N ASP A 135 -0.10 16.29 4.52
CA ASP A 135 0.20 15.19 3.59
C ASP A 135 1.59 14.63 3.89
N GLU A 136 1.63 13.34 4.28
CA GLU A 136 2.83 12.56 4.65
C GLU A 136 3.82 13.34 5.55
N PRO A 137 3.40 13.76 6.75
CA PRO A 137 4.21 14.64 7.59
C PRO A 137 5.43 13.98 8.21
N THR A 138 5.49 12.65 8.29
CA THR A 138 6.54 11.89 8.98
C THR A 138 7.62 11.35 8.05
N ASN A 139 7.48 11.53 6.73
CA ASN A 139 8.48 11.07 5.77
C ASN A 139 9.83 11.73 6.06
N HIS A 140 10.90 10.93 6.04
CA HIS A 140 12.28 11.36 6.31
C HIS A 140 12.52 11.96 7.70
N LEU A 141 11.57 11.84 8.64
CA LEU A 141 11.77 12.25 10.03
C LEU A 141 12.31 11.09 10.86
N ASP A 142 13.29 11.39 11.72
CA ASP A 142 13.73 10.45 12.76
C ASP A 142 12.70 10.33 13.90
N CYS A 143 12.95 9.43 14.82
CA CYS A 143 12.06 9.10 15.92
C CYS A 143 11.75 10.31 16.81
N GLU A 144 12.73 11.14 17.12
CA GLU A 144 12.55 12.32 17.95
C GLU A 144 11.69 13.38 17.25
N ALA A 145 12.00 13.68 15.99
CA ALA A 145 11.23 14.63 15.19
C ALA A 145 9.76 14.15 14.99
N ARG A 146 9.55 12.85 14.80
CA ARG A 146 8.19 12.26 14.74
C ARG A 146 7.44 12.45 16.05
N ALA A 147 8.06 12.20 17.19
CA ALA A 147 7.43 12.38 18.49
C ALA A 147 7.06 13.85 18.74
N GLN A 148 7.96 14.79 18.45
CA GLN A 148 7.70 16.23 18.53
C GLN A 148 6.53 16.64 17.66
N LEU A 149 6.51 16.19 16.41
CA LEU A 149 5.45 16.48 15.44
C LEU A 149 4.11 15.91 15.89
N THR A 150 4.08 14.64 16.29
CA THR A 150 2.87 13.97 16.79
C THR A 150 2.29 14.73 17.98
N GLY A 151 3.12 15.10 18.95
CA GLY A 151 2.69 15.89 20.11
C GLY A 151 2.16 17.28 19.74
N LEU A 152 2.73 17.91 18.70
CA LEU A 152 2.24 19.19 18.19
C LEU A 152 0.87 19.04 17.52
N LEU A 153 0.73 18.11 16.58
CA LEU A 153 -0.51 17.85 15.83
C LEU A 153 -1.65 17.39 16.76
N ALA A 154 -1.35 16.63 17.81
CA ALA A 154 -2.34 16.23 18.83
C ALA A 154 -2.96 17.43 19.55
N SER A 155 -2.28 18.56 19.62
CA SER A 155 -2.82 19.78 20.24
C SER A 155 -3.72 20.61 19.32
N PHE A 156 -3.85 20.25 18.05
CA PHE A 156 -4.74 20.93 17.12
C PHE A 156 -6.20 20.56 17.37
N THR A 157 -7.05 21.56 17.53
CA THR A 157 -8.45 21.39 17.92
C THR A 157 -9.46 21.66 16.80
N GLY A 158 -9.00 21.99 15.60
CA GLY A 158 -9.82 22.22 14.40
C GLY A 158 -10.23 20.92 13.69
N VAL A 159 -10.56 21.04 12.41
CA VAL A 159 -10.80 19.91 11.51
C VAL A 159 -9.47 19.47 10.91
N GLY A 160 -8.96 18.33 11.32
CA GLY A 160 -7.71 17.76 10.84
C GLY A 160 -7.94 16.72 9.72
N ILE A 161 -7.20 16.83 8.64
CA ILE A 161 -7.14 15.84 7.56
C ILE A 161 -5.69 15.36 7.50
N LEU A 162 -5.47 14.06 7.74
CA LEU A 162 -4.14 13.45 7.78
C LEU A 162 -4.02 12.40 6.70
N VAL A 163 -3.17 12.66 5.72
CA VAL A 163 -2.71 11.63 4.78
C VAL A 163 -1.40 11.08 5.29
N SER A 164 -1.34 9.81 5.64
CA SER A 164 -0.11 9.20 6.11
C SER A 164 -0.08 7.69 5.91
N HIS A 165 1.11 7.15 5.72
CA HIS A 165 1.43 5.74 5.74
C HIS A 165 2.07 5.31 7.08
N ASP A 166 2.23 6.23 8.02
CA ASP A 166 2.71 6.01 9.38
C ASP A 166 1.57 5.52 10.28
N ARG A 167 1.59 4.23 10.61
CA ARG A 167 0.56 3.57 11.42
C ARG A 167 0.49 4.14 12.84
N GLU A 168 1.64 4.41 13.44
CA GLU A 168 1.74 4.94 14.81
C GLU A 168 1.16 6.37 14.89
N LEU A 169 1.46 7.22 13.90
CA LEU A 169 0.89 8.56 13.80
C LEU A 169 -0.63 8.53 13.62
N LEU A 170 -1.13 7.66 12.74
CA LEU A 170 -2.56 7.48 12.50
C LEU A 170 -3.28 6.98 13.75
N ASP A 171 -2.69 6.04 14.48
CA ASP A 171 -3.27 5.53 15.74
C ASP A 171 -3.24 6.57 16.85
N ALA A 172 -2.21 7.43 16.89
CA ALA A 172 -2.08 8.48 17.90
C ALA A 172 -3.05 9.65 17.69
N LEU A 173 -3.37 10.00 16.45
CA LEU A 173 -4.11 11.22 16.12
C LEU A 173 -5.54 10.96 15.62
N ALA A 174 -5.74 9.96 14.77
CA ALA A 174 -7.00 9.81 14.05
C ALA A 174 -8.11 9.22 14.94
N SER A 175 -9.23 9.94 15.02
CA SER A 175 -10.44 9.44 15.65
C SER A 175 -11.29 8.58 14.71
N ARG A 176 -11.01 8.65 13.43
CA ARG A 176 -11.61 7.87 12.34
C ARG A 176 -10.67 7.82 11.14
N CYS A 177 -10.84 6.81 10.32
CA CYS A 177 -10.13 6.65 9.05
C CYS A 177 -11.13 6.59 7.90
N ALA A 178 -10.80 7.28 6.80
CA ALA A 178 -11.52 7.25 5.53
C ALA A 178 -10.67 6.49 4.50
N SER A 179 -11.06 5.28 4.18
CA SER A 179 -10.34 4.38 3.28
C SER A 179 -10.87 4.52 1.85
N PHE A 180 -9.97 4.73 0.90
CA PHE A 180 -10.26 4.70 -0.52
C PHE A 180 -10.21 3.25 -1.00
N GLU A 181 -11.37 2.65 -1.27
CA GLU A 181 -11.50 1.25 -1.64
C GLU A 181 -12.02 1.08 -3.05
N ALA A 182 -11.48 0.11 -3.78
CA ALA A 182 -12.02 -0.26 -5.08
C ALA A 182 -13.44 -0.80 -4.92
N SER A 183 -14.40 -0.25 -5.66
CA SER A 183 -15.82 -0.59 -5.58
C SER A 183 -16.33 -1.38 -6.78
N GLY A 184 -15.48 -1.67 -7.78
CA GLY A 184 -15.87 -2.39 -8.98
C GLY A 184 -14.70 -2.75 -9.89
N PRO A 185 -14.96 -3.56 -10.93
CA PRO A 185 -13.90 -4.07 -11.82
C PRO A 185 -13.26 -3.00 -12.72
N ARG A 186 -13.81 -1.78 -12.78
CA ARG A 186 -13.31 -0.66 -13.60
C ARG A 186 -12.54 0.38 -12.79
N GLY A 187 -11.97 0.01 -11.62
CA GLY A 187 -11.18 0.94 -10.81
C GLY A 187 -11.99 2.06 -10.14
N GLN A 188 -13.31 1.92 -10.07
CA GLN A 188 -14.13 2.88 -9.32
C GLN A 188 -13.76 2.82 -7.84
N THR A 189 -13.48 3.96 -7.24
CA THR A 189 -13.11 4.10 -5.84
C THR A 189 -14.29 4.64 -5.04
N ARG A 190 -14.56 4.05 -3.89
CA ARG A 190 -15.48 4.59 -2.89
C ARG A 190 -14.71 4.93 -1.61
N ILE A 191 -15.22 5.91 -0.87
CA ILE A 191 -14.67 6.26 0.44
C ILE A 191 -15.50 5.57 1.52
N VAL A 192 -14.83 4.75 2.33
CA VAL A 192 -15.46 4.02 3.47
C VAL A 192 -14.88 4.58 4.76
N ILE A 193 -15.76 5.07 5.64
CA ILE A 193 -15.35 5.65 6.92
C ILE A 193 -15.46 4.59 8.00
N ARG A 194 -14.37 4.39 8.76
CA ARG A 194 -14.32 3.51 9.93
C ARG A 194 -13.87 4.28 11.17
N PRO A 195 -14.42 3.97 12.35
CA PRO A 195 -14.01 4.61 13.60
C PRO A 195 -12.62 4.17 14.03
N GLY A 196 -11.95 5.02 14.81
CA GLY A 196 -10.63 4.77 15.37
C GLY A 196 -9.47 5.09 14.45
N GLY A 197 -8.26 4.85 14.97
CA GLY A 197 -7.01 4.95 14.22
C GLY A 197 -6.83 3.82 13.21
N TYR A 198 -5.62 3.71 12.68
CA TYR A 198 -5.29 2.73 11.66
C TYR A 198 -5.54 1.28 12.11
N SER A 199 -5.05 0.89 13.27
CA SER A 199 -5.14 -0.50 13.78
C SER A 199 -6.59 -0.96 13.92
N GLN A 200 -7.49 -0.09 14.42
CA GLN A 200 -8.91 -0.40 14.55
C GLN A 200 -9.60 -0.46 13.18
N ALA A 201 -9.34 0.53 12.31
CA ALA A 201 -9.94 0.61 10.98
C ALA A 201 -9.49 -0.56 10.09
N SER A 202 -8.21 -0.93 10.11
CA SER A 202 -7.64 -2.08 9.38
C SER A 202 -8.24 -3.41 9.87
N SER A 203 -8.32 -3.63 11.18
CA SER A 203 -8.95 -4.82 11.75
C SER A 203 -10.43 -4.95 11.38
N GLN A 204 -11.15 -3.84 11.28
CA GLN A 204 -12.53 -3.83 10.83
C GLN A 204 -12.61 -4.12 9.34
N ALA A 205 -11.77 -3.49 8.50
CA ALA A 205 -11.72 -3.71 7.07
C ALA A 205 -11.43 -5.18 6.73
N GLU A 206 -10.52 -5.83 7.46
CA GLU A 206 -10.21 -7.25 7.23
C GLU A 206 -11.38 -8.16 7.60
N ARG A 207 -12.08 -7.88 8.70
CA ARG A 207 -13.32 -8.64 9.04
C ARG A 207 -14.41 -8.49 7.98
N GLU A 208 -14.63 -7.27 7.48
CA GLU A 208 -15.58 -6.98 6.41
C GLU A 208 -15.18 -7.71 5.11
N ARG A 209 -13.89 -7.71 4.79
CA ARG A 209 -13.32 -8.43 3.64
C ARG A 209 -13.55 -9.94 3.74
N MET A 210 -13.25 -10.55 4.89
CA MET A 210 -13.47 -11.99 5.11
C MET A 210 -14.94 -12.35 4.96
N THR A 211 -15.84 -11.53 5.50
CA THR A 211 -17.30 -11.71 5.32
C THR A 211 -17.69 -11.63 3.84
N ALA A 212 -17.17 -10.65 3.09
CA ALA A 212 -17.46 -10.51 1.67
C ALA A 212 -16.90 -11.68 0.83
N ILE A 213 -15.74 -12.23 1.19
CA ILE A 213 -15.17 -13.44 0.57
C ILE A 213 -16.10 -14.64 0.77
N ASP A 214 -16.58 -14.85 2.01
CA ASP A 214 -17.50 -15.96 2.33
C ASP A 214 -18.84 -15.79 1.62
N GLU A 215 -19.40 -14.59 1.57
CA GLU A 215 -20.63 -14.29 0.83
C GLU A 215 -20.46 -14.56 -0.66
N ARG A 216 -19.35 -14.13 -1.26
CA ARG A 216 -19.03 -14.39 -2.65
C ARG A 216 -18.90 -15.87 -2.94
N LYS A 217 -18.24 -16.63 -2.07
CA LYS A 217 -18.11 -18.08 -2.19
C LYS A 217 -19.50 -18.74 -2.15
N ARG A 218 -20.34 -18.40 -1.16
CA ARG A 218 -21.72 -18.91 -1.03
C ARG A 218 -22.56 -18.56 -2.26
N ALA A 219 -22.44 -17.33 -2.79
CA ALA A 219 -23.17 -16.92 -3.99
C ALA A 219 -22.73 -17.72 -5.24
N LYS A 220 -21.43 -17.96 -5.41
CA LYS A 220 -20.90 -18.80 -6.50
C LYS A 220 -21.34 -20.26 -6.37
N ASP A 221 -21.28 -20.84 -5.17
CA ASP A 221 -21.70 -22.22 -4.93
C ASP A 221 -23.21 -22.39 -5.17
N HIS A 222 -24.01 -21.38 -4.78
CA HIS A 222 -25.45 -21.39 -5.07
C HIS A 222 -25.73 -21.32 -6.56
N LEU A 223 -25.04 -20.45 -7.30
CA LEU A 223 -25.16 -20.35 -8.75
C LEU A 223 -24.78 -21.69 -9.45
N ALA A 224 -23.67 -22.29 -9.01
CA ALA A 224 -23.19 -23.57 -9.55
C ALA A 224 -24.23 -24.69 -9.33
N ARG A 225 -24.86 -24.75 -8.14
CA ARG A 225 -25.93 -25.72 -7.84
C ARG A 225 -27.16 -25.50 -8.74
N LEU A 226 -27.61 -24.26 -8.90
CA LEU A 226 -28.73 -23.93 -9.77
C LEU A 226 -28.45 -24.27 -11.25
N SER A 227 -27.21 -24.01 -11.68
CA SER A 227 -26.75 -24.34 -13.03
C SER A 227 -26.81 -25.86 -13.29
N ALA A 228 -26.27 -26.65 -12.36
CA ALA A 228 -26.28 -28.11 -12.45
C ALA A 228 -27.74 -28.68 -12.43
N GLU A 229 -28.59 -28.14 -11.55
CA GLU A 229 -30.01 -28.54 -11.48
C GLU A 229 -30.79 -28.24 -12.79
N ARG A 230 -30.48 -27.03 -13.37
CA ARG A 230 -31.07 -26.66 -14.65
C ARG A 230 -30.63 -27.59 -15.78
N GLU A 231 -29.34 -27.92 -15.82
CA GLU A 231 -28.78 -28.81 -16.85
C GLU A 231 -29.37 -30.22 -16.73
N GLN A 232 -29.46 -30.75 -15.50
CA GLN A 232 -30.11 -32.04 -15.27
C GLN A 232 -31.57 -32.06 -15.75
N ARG A 233 -32.35 -31.03 -15.41
CA ARG A 233 -33.77 -30.93 -15.84
C ARG A 233 -33.91 -30.74 -17.35
N ALA A 234 -32.99 -30.01 -17.98
CA ALA A 234 -32.97 -29.87 -19.43
C ALA A 234 -32.67 -31.20 -20.11
N GLN A 235 -31.73 -32.00 -19.58
CA GLN A 235 -31.46 -33.36 -20.09
C GLN A 235 -32.68 -34.32 -19.91
N GLU A 236 -33.34 -34.26 -18.75
CA GLU A 236 -34.54 -35.05 -18.50
C GLU A 236 -35.68 -34.67 -19.47
N ALA A 237 -35.87 -33.38 -19.73
CA ALA A 237 -36.82 -32.87 -20.69
C ALA A 237 -36.50 -33.37 -22.12
N ALA A 238 -35.25 -33.25 -22.55
CA ALA A 238 -34.77 -33.70 -23.86
C ALA A 238 -34.94 -35.23 -24.04
N ARG A 239 -34.67 -36.04 -23.00
CA ARG A 239 -34.87 -37.47 -23.00
C ARG A 239 -36.37 -37.82 -23.09
N ALA A 240 -37.24 -37.08 -22.42
CA ALA A 240 -38.67 -37.25 -22.49
C ALA A 240 -39.21 -36.92 -23.89
N ASP A 241 -38.73 -35.84 -24.51
CA ASP A 241 -39.11 -35.46 -25.88
C ASP A 241 -38.59 -36.46 -26.93
N ALA A 242 -37.38 -37.00 -26.75
CA ALA A 242 -36.83 -38.03 -27.62
C ALA A 242 -37.68 -39.31 -27.57
N ARG A 243 -38.18 -39.70 -26.38
CA ARG A 243 -39.11 -40.87 -26.22
C ARG A 243 -40.50 -40.66 -26.87
N ARG A 244 -40.88 -39.41 -27.10
CA ARG A 244 -42.14 -39.03 -27.74
C ARG A 244 -42.02 -38.81 -29.26
N SER A 245 -40.81 -38.90 -29.80
CA SER A 245 -40.60 -38.77 -31.24
C SER A 245 -41.18 -39.97 -31.97
N LYS A 246 -42.05 -39.69 -32.94
CA LYS A 246 -42.57 -40.69 -33.85
C LYS A 246 -41.57 -41.19 -34.91
N ARG A 247 -40.33 -40.66 -34.85
CA ARG A 247 -39.20 -40.99 -35.74
C ARG A 247 -38.75 -42.44 -35.47
N GLY A 248 -39.05 -43.39 -36.39
CA GLY A 248 -38.72 -44.81 -36.24
C GLY A 248 -39.92 -45.70 -36.01
N LEU A 249 -41.17 -45.17 -35.86
CA LEU A 249 -42.40 -45.99 -35.83
C LEU A 249 -42.89 -46.23 -37.21
N GLY A 250 -43.16 -47.52 -37.53
CA GLY A 250 -43.73 -47.94 -38.84
C GLY A 250 -45.09 -47.31 -39.09
N PRO A 251 -45.45 -47.09 -40.37
CA PRO A 251 -46.75 -46.48 -40.74
C PRO A 251 -48.01 -47.24 -40.22
N LYS A 252 -47.86 -48.52 -39.90
CA LYS A 252 -49.00 -49.41 -39.47
C LYS A 252 -49.16 -49.49 -37.94
N ASP A 253 -48.27 -48.87 -37.12
CA ASP A 253 -48.33 -48.96 -35.65
C ASP A 253 -49.26 -47.88 -35.07
N LYS A 254 -50.54 -48.00 -35.29
CA LYS A 254 -51.56 -47.04 -34.84
C LYS A 254 -51.68 -46.95 -33.33
N SER A 255 -51.38 -48.02 -32.57
CA SER A 255 -51.50 -48.02 -31.09
C SER A 255 -50.39 -47.27 -30.40
N ALA A 256 -49.19 -47.40 -30.91
CA ALA A 256 -48.02 -46.63 -30.36
C ALA A 256 -48.14 -45.15 -30.70
N ARG A 257 -48.63 -44.80 -31.88
CA ARG A 257 -48.89 -43.41 -32.29
C ARG A 257 -49.99 -42.75 -31.45
N ALA A 258 -51.10 -43.45 -31.18
CA ALA A 258 -52.17 -42.94 -30.33
C ALA A 258 -51.72 -42.69 -28.88
N LYS A 259 -50.84 -43.54 -28.31
CA LYS A 259 -50.28 -43.36 -27.00
C LYS A 259 -49.39 -42.10 -26.94
N ILE A 260 -48.66 -41.83 -28.01
CA ILE A 260 -47.78 -40.58 -28.07
C ILE A 260 -48.72 -39.37 -28.21
N ASP A 261 -49.77 -39.41 -29.00
CA ASP A 261 -50.71 -38.30 -29.15
C ASP A 261 -51.44 -38.00 -27.83
N LEU A 262 -51.84 -39.01 -27.07
CA LEU A 262 -52.47 -38.85 -25.76
C LEU A 262 -51.50 -38.24 -24.75
N ALA A 263 -50.25 -38.61 -24.82
CA ALA A 263 -49.18 -38.03 -23.94
C ALA A 263 -48.83 -36.53 -24.27
N ILE A 264 -49.00 -36.13 -25.54
CA ILE A 264 -48.85 -34.74 -25.98
C ILE A 264 -50.02 -33.86 -25.46
N VAL A 265 -51.25 -34.42 -25.48
CA VAL A 265 -52.45 -33.68 -25.04
C VAL A 265 -52.53 -33.53 -23.51
N SER A 266 -51.85 -34.36 -22.74
CA SER A 266 -51.90 -34.35 -21.26
C SER A 266 -51.37 -33.11 -20.57
N GLY A 267 -50.87 -32.05 -21.26
CA GLY A 267 -50.50 -30.76 -20.72
C GLY A 267 -49.25 -30.75 -19.85
N GLN A 268 -48.55 -31.90 -19.68
CA GLN A 268 -47.33 -31.99 -18.85
C GLN A 268 -46.15 -31.15 -19.40
N ASP A 269 -46.19 -30.79 -20.70
CA ASP A 269 -45.15 -29.98 -21.34
C ASP A 269 -45.25 -28.51 -20.93
N GLY A 270 -46.44 -27.99 -20.70
CA GLY A 270 -46.66 -26.65 -20.18
C GLY A 270 -46.10 -26.48 -18.77
N ALA A 271 -46.23 -27.51 -17.93
CA ALA A 271 -45.70 -27.50 -16.57
C ALA A 271 -44.15 -27.53 -16.56
N ARG A 272 -43.52 -28.35 -17.41
CA ARG A 272 -42.06 -28.44 -17.54
C ARG A 272 -41.44 -27.17 -18.10
N GLY A 273 -42.02 -26.58 -19.13
CA GLY A 273 -41.60 -25.31 -19.69
C GLY A 273 -41.76 -24.14 -18.72
N LYS A 274 -42.82 -24.17 -17.88
CA LYS A 274 -43.03 -23.19 -16.81
C LYS A 274 -41.93 -23.33 -15.74
N LEU A 275 -41.55 -24.56 -15.37
CA LEU A 275 -40.51 -24.85 -14.37
C LEU A 275 -39.13 -24.40 -14.85
N LEU A 276 -38.75 -24.64 -16.09
CA LEU A 276 -37.49 -24.17 -16.69
C LEU A 276 -37.43 -22.64 -16.72
N ARG A 277 -38.49 -21.95 -17.11
CA ARG A 277 -38.54 -20.47 -17.07
C ARG A 277 -38.42 -19.91 -15.66
N GLN A 278 -38.99 -20.57 -14.65
CA GLN A 278 -38.79 -20.18 -13.25
C GLN A 278 -37.35 -20.38 -12.81
N MET A 279 -36.67 -21.42 -13.27
CA MET A 279 -35.24 -21.63 -13.00
C MET A 279 -34.37 -20.60 -13.69
N ASP A 280 -34.67 -20.20 -14.93
CA ASP A 280 -33.94 -19.12 -15.62
C ASP A 280 -34.03 -17.81 -14.85
N GLY A 281 -35.18 -17.45 -14.28
CA GLY A 281 -35.35 -16.30 -13.42
C GLY A 281 -34.53 -16.39 -12.10
N ARG A 282 -34.52 -17.60 -11.48
CA ARG A 282 -33.68 -17.82 -10.26
C ARG A 282 -32.21 -17.76 -10.56
N MET A 283 -31.76 -18.28 -11.71
CA MET A 283 -30.39 -18.19 -12.16
C MET A 283 -29.96 -16.74 -12.43
N ALA A 284 -30.80 -15.96 -13.14
CA ALA A 284 -30.50 -14.54 -13.36
C ALA A 284 -30.33 -13.80 -12.05
N ALA A 285 -31.25 -13.99 -11.09
CA ALA A 285 -31.12 -13.37 -9.76
C ALA A 285 -29.86 -13.84 -8.97
N ALA A 286 -29.45 -15.11 -9.14
CA ALA A 286 -28.23 -15.64 -8.53
C ALA A 286 -26.94 -15.10 -9.21
N GLN A 287 -26.98 -14.93 -10.53
CA GLN A 287 -25.91 -14.28 -11.31
C GLN A 287 -25.73 -12.82 -10.89
N ASP A 288 -26.83 -12.08 -10.77
CA ASP A 288 -26.79 -10.68 -10.31
C ASP A 288 -26.21 -10.58 -8.90
N ARG A 289 -26.58 -11.47 -7.98
CA ARG A 289 -25.98 -11.52 -6.62
C ARG A 289 -24.49 -11.85 -6.66
N ALA A 290 -24.09 -12.82 -7.47
CA ALA A 290 -22.67 -13.19 -7.60
C ALA A 290 -21.83 -12.08 -8.24
N ALA A 291 -22.42 -11.30 -9.16
CA ALA A 291 -21.79 -10.13 -9.78
C ALA A 291 -21.74 -8.93 -8.83
N ALA A 292 -22.74 -8.75 -7.98
CA ALA A 292 -22.79 -7.64 -7.01
C ALA A 292 -21.75 -7.79 -5.87
N THR A 293 -21.34 -9.02 -5.54
CA THR A 293 -20.31 -9.28 -4.53
C THR A 293 -18.92 -9.10 -5.14
N PHE A 294 -18.47 -7.84 -5.24
CA PHE A 294 -17.10 -7.52 -5.65
C PHE A 294 -16.17 -7.63 -4.44
N VAL A 295 -15.12 -8.41 -4.56
CA VAL A 295 -14.01 -8.47 -3.61
C VAL A 295 -12.75 -8.17 -4.41
N PRO A 296 -12.02 -7.09 -4.10
CA PRO A 296 -10.74 -6.80 -4.74
C PRO A 296 -9.81 -7.99 -4.61
N LYS A 297 -9.10 -8.32 -5.68
CA LYS A 297 -8.06 -9.34 -5.62
C LYS A 297 -6.90 -8.79 -4.79
N ARG A 298 -6.60 -9.43 -3.66
CA ARG A 298 -5.28 -9.36 -3.03
C ARG A 298 -4.53 -10.62 -3.44
N TYR A 299 -3.27 -10.45 -3.75
CA TYR A 299 -2.39 -11.57 -4.07
C TYR A 299 -1.76 -12.06 -2.77
N ASP A 300 -2.46 -12.97 -2.07
CA ASP A 300 -2.03 -13.51 -0.77
C ASP A 300 -0.99 -14.66 -0.98
N GLY A 301 0.06 -14.40 -1.75
CA GLY A 301 1.13 -15.37 -2.01
C GLY A 301 2.41 -15.05 -1.23
N SER A 302 3.19 -16.07 -0.82
CA SER A 302 4.50 -15.82 -0.24
C SER A 302 5.49 -15.36 -1.31
N LEU A 303 6.05 -14.16 -1.15
CA LEU A 303 7.06 -13.60 -2.06
C LEU A 303 8.37 -14.41 -2.08
N PHE A 304 8.68 -15.14 -1.00
CA PHE A 304 9.98 -15.79 -0.77
C PHE A 304 9.91 -17.33 -0.75
N LEU A 305 8.97 -17.92 -1.48
CA LEU A 305 8.70 -19.37 -1.47
C LEU A 305 9.94 -20.29 -1.64
N ASN A 306 11.02 -19.79 -2.25
CA ASN A 306 12.23 -20.58 -2.56
C ASN A 306 13.53 -19.99 -1.98
N ALA A 307 13.45 -19.00 -1.07
CA ALA A 307 14.65 -18.40 -0.50
C ALA A 307 15.14 -19.23 0.70
N GLU A 308 16.29 -19.85 0.55
CA GLU A 308 16.93 -20.64 1.61
C GLU A 308 18.08 -19.86 2.25
N PRO A 309 18.36 -20.12 3.56
CA PRO A 309 19.54 -19.55 4.21
C PRO A 309 20.82 -19.96 3.48
N SER A 310 21.83 -19.10 3.51
CA SER A 310 23.16 -19.46 3.03
C SER A 310 23.68 -20.70 3.78
N SER A 311 24.37 -21.58 3.08
CA SER A 311 25.08 -22.73 3.69
C SER A 311 26.21 -22.27 4.63
N ARG A 312 26.65 -21.01 4.51
CA ARG A 312 27.66 -20.42 5.42
C ARG A 312 26.98 -19.97 6.70
N LYS A 313 27.48 -20.42 7.87
CA LYS A 313 26.95 -19.99 9.18
C LYS A 313 27.13 -18.49 9.42
N THR A 314 28.22 -17.91 8.94
CA THR A 314 28.50 -16.47 8.99
C THR A 314 28.53 -15.93 7.57
N VAL A 315 27.64 -15.00 7.26
CA VAL A 315 27.51 -14.35 5.93
C VAL A 315 28.39 -13.11 5.83
N LEU A 316 28.62 -12.43 6.95
CA LEU A 316 29.43 -11.21 7.00
C LEU A 316 30.21 -11.16 8.33
N HIS A 317 31.49 -10.82 8.26
CA HIS A 317 32.35 -10.48 9.39
C HIS A 317 32.73 -9.01 9.30
N ILE A 318 32.52 -8.28 10.37
CA ILE A 318 32.81 -6.86 10.50
C ILE A 318 33.88 -6.73 11.58
N PRO A 319 35.13 -6.38 11.22
CA PRO A 319 36.19 -6.20 12.20
C PRO A 319 35.89 -4.95 13.07
N ALA A 320 36.31 -4.99 14.33
CA ALA A 320 36.29 -3.81 15.19
C ALA A 320 37.11 -2.69 14.56
N GLY A 321 36.59 -1.47 14.61
CA GLY A 321 37.26 -0.33 13.98
C GLY A 321 36.45 0.95 14.05
N ARG A 322 36.89 1.95 13.29
CA ARG A 322 36.20 3.22 13.15
C ARG A 322 36.01 3.55 11.69
N ILE A 323 34.84 4.01 11.35
CA ILE A 323 34.49 4.45 9.99
C ILE A 323 34.19 5.95 10.00
N PRO A 324 34.70 6.71 9.03
CA PRO A 324 34.43 8.15 8.95
C PRO A 324 32.97 8.39 8.54
N CYS A 325 32.25 9.23 9.26
CA CYS A 325 30.87 9.64 9.02
C CYS A 325 30.78 11.18 8.97
N GLY A 326 31.09 11.76 7.81
CA GLY A 326 31.17 13.21 7.68
C GLY A 326 32.31 13.80 8.55
N GLU A 327 31.98 14.72 9.48
CA GLU A 327 32.92 15.30 10.45
C GLU A 327 33.11 14.44 11.71
N SER A 328 32.37 13.33 11.87
CA SER A 328 32.41 12.44 13.02
C SER A 328 32.93 11.05 12.63
N GLU A 329 33.21 10.21 13.62
CA GLU A 329 33.59 8.82 13.44
C GLU A 329 32.53 7.91 14.09
N LEU A 330 32.26 6.76 13.47
CA LEU A 330 31.43 5.69 14.02
C LEU A 330 32.35 4.56 14.50
N GLU A 331 32.30 4.27 15.79
CA GLU A 331 33.02 3.16 16.40
C GLU A 331 32.22 1.87 16.29
N LEU A 332 32.84 0.84 15.69
CA LEU A 332 32.22 -0.47 15.48
C LEU A 332 32.90 -1.49 16.39
N PRO A 333 32.15 -2.28 17.16
CA PRO A 333 32.65 -3.49 17.76
C PRO A 333 32.90 -4.58 16.70
N GLU A 334 33.61 -5.63 17.04
CA GLU A 334 33.69 -6.80 16.18
C GLU A 334 32.32 -7.51 16.13
N LEU A 335 31.79 -7.69 14.90
CA LEU A 335 30.48 -8.26 14.68
C LEU A 335 30.51 -9.38 13.64
N PHE A 336 29.62 -10.33 13.82
CA PHE A 336 29.38 -11.43 12.88
C PHE A 336 27.89 -11.45 12.56
N VAL A 337 27.56 -11.52 11.28
CA VAL A 337 26.17 -11.68 10.83
C VAL A 337 25.96 -13.14 10.44
N GLY A 338 25.09 -13.82 11.16
CA GLY A 338 24.67 -15.20 10.88
C GLY A 338 23.74 -15.28 9.67
N ASN A 339 23.64 -16.48 9.09
CA ASN A 339 22.85 -16.73 7.87
C ASN A 339 21.33 -16.64 8.05
N THR A 340 20.83 -16.54 9.28
CA THR A 340 19.41 -16.39 9.62
C THR A 340 19.15 -15.19 10.54
N GLU A 341 20.16 -14.36 10.78
CA GLU A 341 20.02 -13.19 11.65
C GLU A 341 19.24 -12.08 10.96
N ARG A 342 18.42 -11.43 11.76
CA ARG A 342 17.45 -10.44 11.32
C ARG A 342 17.72 -9.14 12.07
N ILE A 343 18.48 -8.25 11.46
CA ILE A 343 19.06 -7.07 12.11
C ILE A 343 18.35 -5.81 11.66
N GLY A 344 17.82 -5.05 12.61
CA GLY A 344 17.31 -3.70 12.40
C GLY A 344 18.32 -2.65 12.84
N ILE A 345 18.68 -1.73 11.97
CA ILE A 345 19.62 -0.63 12.25
C ILE A 345 18.81 0.63 12.54
N VAL A 346 19.00 1.21 13.72
CA VAL A 346 18.28 2.39 14.18
C VAL A 346 19.24 3.48 14.65
N GLY A 347 18.77 4.72 14.67
CA GLY A 347 19.52 5.89 15.14
C GLY A 347 19.02 7.19 14.54
N PRO A 348 19.40 8.35 15.05
CA PRO A 348 19.03 9.67 14.53
C PRO A 348 19.40 9.87 13.05
N ASN A 349 18.84 10.88 12.40
CA ASN A 349 19.27 11.26 11.07
C ASN A 349 20.71 11.82 11.09
N GLY A 350 21.48 11.52 10.05
CA GLY A 350 22.87 11.97 9.94
C GLY A 350 23.89 11.23 10.83
N VAL A 351 23.47 10.25 11.64
CA VAL A 351 24.39 9.51 12.54
C VAL A 351 25.29 8.49 11.83
N GLY A 352 25.12 8.29 10.51
CA GLY A 352 25.96 7.40 9.72
C GLY A 352 25.33 6.04 9.38
N LYS A 353 24.00 5.87 9.45
CA LYS A 353 23.32 4.59 9.08
C LYS A 353 23.62 4.16 7.65
N THR A 354 23.46 5.06 6.68
CA THR A 354 23.76 4.77 5.27
C THR A 354 25.26 4.54 5.06
N THR A 355 26.12 5.31 5.73
CA THR A 355 27.59 5.11 5.70
C THR A 355 27.98 3.72 6.24
N LEU A 356 27.30 3.27 7.32
CA LEU A 356 27.47 1.90 7.81
C LEU A 356 27.07 0.88 6.75
N LEU A 357 25.89 1.02 6.10
CA LEU A 357 25.49 0.11 5.05
C LEU A 357 26.48 0.08 3.89
N ASP A 358 27.00 1.23 3.47
CA ASP A 358 27.99 1.30 2.38
C ASP A 358 29.30 0.61 2.77
N HIS A 359 29.73 0.76 4.03
CA HIS A 359 30.86 0.01 4.55
C HIS A 359 30.61 -1.50 4.54
N LEU A 360 29.40 -1.96 4.95
CA LEU A 360 29.01 -3.38 4.91
C LEU A 360 28.97 -3.92 3.47
N ARG A 361 28.46 -3.14 2.52
CA ARG A 361 28.49 -3.46 1.07
C ARG A 361 29.92 -3.67 0.57
N ALA A 362 30.83 -2.74 0.92
CA ALA A 362 32.25 -2.86 0.55
C ALA A 362 32.91 -4.13 1.15
N LEU A 363 32.62 -4.43 2.42
CA LEU A 363 33.13 -5.65 3.06
C LEU A 363 32.59 -6.93 2.40
N LEU A 364 31.31 -6.96 2.00
CA LEU A 364 30.70 -8.07 1.30
C LEU A 364 31.36 -8.32 -0.06
N HIS A 365 31.65 -7.26 -0.83
CA HIS A 365 32.38 -7.37 -2.10
C HIS A 365 33.81 -7.92 -1.87
N LEU A 366 34.56 -7.38 -0.95
CA LEU A 366 35.91 -7.84 -0.63
C LEU A 366 35.93 -9.30 -0.16
N GLN A 367 34.97 -9.72 0.67
CA GLN A 367 34.88 -11.09 1.15
C GLN A 367 34.40 -12.07 0.06
N ALA A 368 33.65 -11.60 -0.93
CA ALA A 368 33.23 -12.40 -2.10
C ALA A 368 34.42 -12.69 -3.03
N GLU A 369 35.33 -11.74 -3.23
CA GLU A 369 36.52 -11.91 -4.09
C GLU A 369 37.54 -12.90 -3.52
N HIS A 370 37.56 -13.08 -2.20
CA HIS A 370 38.58 -13.91 -1.50
C HIS A 370 38.08 -15.32 -1.13
N ARG A 371 36.85 -15.71 -1.47
CA ARG A 371 36.23 -16.97 -1.06
C ARG A 371 35.59 -17.72 -2.24
N ASP A 372 36.07 -18.95 -2.45
CA ASP A 372 35.59 -19.84 -3.52
C ASP A 372 34.09 -20.18 -3.49
N ALA A 373 33.54 -20.23 -4.68
CA ALA A 373 32.50 -21.08 -5.29
C ALA A 373 31.07 -21.17 -4.73
N HIS A 374 30.71 -20.68 -3.56
CA HIS A 374 29.28 -20.53 -3.18
C HIS A 374 28.97 -19.04 -2.97
N ALA A 375 28.71 -18.35 -4.09
CA ALA A 375 28.40 -16.93 -4.07
C ALA A 375 27.17 -16.67 -3.19
N LEU A 376 27.33 -15.78 -2.20
CA LEU A 376 26.23 -15.22 -1.43
C LEU A 376 25.32 -14.44 -2.39
N THR A 377 24.07 -14.85 -2.51
CA THR A 377 23.11 -14.10 -3.33
C THR A 377 22.51 -12.97 -2.50
N ILE A 378 22.77 -11.74 -2.90
CA ILE A 378 22.40 -10.55 -2.14
C ILE A 378 21.30 -9.80 -2.91
N LEU A 379 20.23 -9.44 -2.21
CA LEU A 379 19.27 -8.42 -2.65
C LEU A 379 19.55 -7.13 -1.90
N ASP A 380 20.04 -6.13 -2.61
CA ASP A 380 20.35 -4.81 -2.07
C ASP A 380 19.41 -3.75 -2.65
N ILE A 381 18.65 -3.10 -1.76
CA ILE A 381 17.69 -2.04 -2.11
C ILE A 381 18.14 -0.74 -1.43
N PRO A 382 18.66 0.24 -2.19
CA PRO A 382 19.09 1.52 -1.66
C PRO A 382 17.91 2.41 -1.28
N GLN A 383 18.17 3.43 -0.47
CA GLN A 383 17.17 4.43 -0.07
C GLN A 383 16.57 5.14 -1.29
N GLU A 384 17.41 5.59 -2.21
CA GLU A 384 16.99 6.16 -3.49
C GLU A 384 17.76 5.54 -4.63
N PRO A 385 17.08 4.88 -5.59
CA PRO A 385 17.74 4.37 -6.78
C PRO A 385 18.24 5.51 -7.69
N SER A 386 19.49 5.43 -8.13
CA SER A 386 20.06 6.38 -9.09
C SER A 386 19.29 6.35 -10.43
N ARG A 387 19.48 7.39 -11.27
CA ARG A 387 18.88 7.42 -12.62
C ARG A 387 19.36 6.24 -13.48
N GLU A 388 20.59 5.84 -13.32
CA GLU A 388 21.20 4.71 -14.02
C GLU A 388 20.57 3.39 -13.57
N GLN A 389 20.43 3.17 -12.25
CA GLN A 389 19.74 2.01 -11.70
C GLN A 389 18.27 1.92 -12.14
N ARG A 390 17.58 3.06 -12.28
CA ARG A 390 16.20 3.11 -12.81
C ARG A 390 16.13 2.61 -14.24
N SER A 391 17.03 3.08 -15.10
CA SER A 391 17.07 2.68 -16.51
C SER A 391 17.45 1.21 -16.63
N GLN A 392 18.44 0.78 -15.86
CA GLN A 392 18.96 -0.58 -15.88
C GLN A 392 17.89 -1.60 -15.46
N ILE A 393 17.16 -1.37 -14.37
CA ILE A 393 16.13 -2.33 -13.90
C ILE A 393 15.00 -2.49 -14.92
N LEU A 394 14.59 -1.41 -15.59
CA LEU A 394 13.55 -1.47 -16.61
C LEU A 394 14.04 -2.28 -17.83
N GLU A 395 15.29 -2.10 -18.24
CA GLU A 395 15.89 -2.82 -19.35
C GLU A 395 16.10 -4.30 -19.01
N GLU A 396 16.59 -4.60 -17.81
CA GLU A 396 16.71 -5.97 -17.29
C GLU A 396 15.36 -6.71 -17.33
N VAL A 397 14.29 -6.10 -16.81
CA VAL A 397 12.97 -6.72 -16.79
C VAL A 397 12.42 -6.93 -18.21
N ARG A 398 12.71 -6.01 -19.15
CA ARG A 398 12.34 -6.18 -20.56
C ARG A 398 13.08 -7.35 -21.23
N SER A 399 14.34 -7.57 -20.87
CA SER A 399 15.19 -8.62 -21.44
C SER A 399 14.93 -10.02 -20.87
N LEU A 400 14.17 -10.14 -19.75
CA LEU A 400 13.84 -11.43 -19.15
C LEU A 400 13.04 -12.35 -20.09
N SER A 401 13.19 -13.66 -19.88
CA SER A 401 12.31 -14.64 -20.50
C SER A 401 10.84 -14.37 -20.18
N PRO A 402 9.86 -14.77 -21.03
CA PRO A 402 8.45 -14.59 -20.74
C PRO A 402 8.03 -15.19 -19.38
N THR A 403 8.62 -16.31 -18.98
CA THR A 403 8.35 -16.99 -17.71
C THR A 403 8.86 -16.16 -16.54
N ASP A 404 10.12 -15.75 -16.54
CA ASP A 404 10.74 -14.95 -15.48
C ASP A 404 10.08 -13.60 -15.34
N ARG A 405 9.75 -12.95 -16.46
CA ARG A 405 8.99 -11.71 -16.46
C ARG A 405 7.60 -11.88 -15.85
N GLY A 406 6.94 -13.02 -16.13
CA GLY A 406 5.67 -13.39 -15.47
C GLY A 406 5.80 -13.52 -13.95
N HIS A 407 6.91 -14.12 -13.47
CA HIS A 407 7.22 -14.20 -12.05
C HIS A 407 7.45 -12.82 -11.43
N VAL A 408 8.27 -11.97 -12.05
CA VAL A 408 8.49 -10.58 -11.60
C VAL A 408 7.17 -9.82 -11.51
N PHE A 409 6.31 -9.92 -12.52
CA PHE A 409 5.01 -9.24 -12.53
C PHE A 409 4.07 -9.79 -11.45
N SER A 410 4.10 -11.09 -11.20
CA SER A 410 3.33 -11.68 -10.10
C SER A 410 3.80 -11.19 -8.74
N CYS A 411 5.12 -11.14 -8.51
CA CYS A 411 5.69 -10.60 -7.26
C CYS A 411 5.38 -9.11 -7.09
N ALA A 412 5.52 -8.29 -8.16
CA ALA A 412 5.19 -6.88 -8.11
C ALA A 412 3.70 -6.65 -7.83
N ALA A 413 2.81 -7.47 -8.40
CA ALA A 413 1.38 -7.41 -8.11
C ALA A 413 1.06 -7.77 -6.65
N GLN A 414 1.81 -8.68 -6.02
CA GLN A 414 1.69 -8.98 -4.58
C GLN A 414 2.10 -7.78 -3.72
N LEU A 415 3.03 -6.94 -4.21
CA LEU A 415 3.39 -5.65 -3.60
C LEU A 415 2.44 -4.51 -4.02
N ASN A 416 1.22 -4.83 -4.44
CA ASN A 416 0.23 -3.84 -4.85
C ASN A 416 0.71 -2.90 -5.98
N SER A 417 1.32 -3.47 -7.02
CA SER A 417 1.80 -2.75 -8.19
C SER A 417 1.09 -3.24 -9.46
N GLU A 418 0.97 -2.35 -10.45
CA GLU A 418 0.52 -2.69 -11.80
C GLU A 418 1.70 -2.70 -12.79
N PRO A 419 2.45 -3.80 -12.90
CA PRO A 419 3.70 -3.83 -13.67
C PRO A 419 3.53 -3.49 -15.15
N ALA A 420 2.38 -3.77 -15.73
CA ALA A 420 2.09 -3.43 -17.13
C ALA A 420 2.17 -1.92 -17.37
N ARG A 421 1.62 -1.11 -16.47
CA ARG A 421 1.67 0.36 -16.56
C ARG A 421 3.10 0.89 -16.42
N ILE A 422 3.91 0.27 -15.56
CA ILE A 422 5.32 0.64 -15.40
C ILE A 422 6.09 0.42 -16.71
N MET A 423 5.81 -0.69 -17.39
CA MET A 423 6.51 -1.06 -18.63
C MET A 423 6.06 -0.27 -19.86
N GLU A 424 4.88 0.34 -19.84
CA GLU A 424 4.34 1.20 -20.90
C GLU A 424 4.99 2.60 -20.94
N GLY A 425 5.91 2.91 -20.01
CA GLY A 425 6.66 4.16 -20.01
C GLY A 425 5.93 5.33 -19.34
N ALA A 426 4.86 5.08 -18.59
CA ALA A 426 4.33 6.06 -17.66
C ALA A 426 5.42 6.43 -16.64
N ALA A 427 5.49 7.70 -16.23
CA ALA A 427 6.46 8.17 -15.25
C ALA A 427 6.40 7.27 -14.00
N THR A 428 7.41 6.40 -13.85
CA THR A 428 7.45 5.42 -12.77
C THR A 428 7.74 6.15 -11.46
N SER A 429 6.83 6.08 -10.49
CA SER A 429 7.07 6.65 -9.17
C SER A 429 8.23 5.93 -8.46
N PRO A 430 8.93 6.60 -7.52
CA PRO A 430 9.99 5.94 -6.75
C PRO A 430 9.52 4.66 -6.05
N GLY A 431 8.29 4.64 -5.52
CA GLY A 431 7.69 3.49 -4.89
C GLY A 431 7.45 2.31 -5.84
N GLU A 432 6.92 2.58 -7.04
CA GLU A 432 6.70 1.55 -8.07
C GLU A 432 8.02 0.94 -8.56
N LEU A 433 9.04 1.79 -8.74
CA LEU A 433 10.38 1.31 -9.11
C LEU A 433 10.96 0.39 -8.02
N ARG A 434 10.83 0.76 -6.74
CA ARG A 434 11.31 -0.05 -5.62
C ARG A 434 10.61 -1.41 -5.58
N LYS A 435 9.30 -1.46 -5.77
CA LYS A 435 8.53 -2.71 -5.88
C LYS A 435 9.06 -3.60 -7.01
N LEU A 436 9.38 -3.00 -8.14
CA LEU A 436 9.95 -3.72 -9.29
C LEU A 436 11.36 -4.25 -9.00
N MET A 437 12.21 -3.46 -8.31
CA MET A 437 13.55 -3.89 -7.89
C MET A 437 13.47 -5.08 -6.93
N ILE A 438 12.59 -5.02 -5.95
CA ILE A 438 12.35 -6.13 -5.02
C ILE A 438 11.90 -7.37 -5.80
N ALA A 439 10.87 -7.24 -6.63
CA ALA A 439 10.33 -8.35 -7.42
C ALA A 439 11.38 -8.98 -8.35
N ARG A 440 12.22 -8.17 -9.00
CA ARG A 440 13.32 -8.64 -9.86
C ARG A 440 14.41 -9.34 -9.05
N GLY A 441 14.78 -8.78 -7.90
CA GLY A 441 15.82 -9.35 -7.05
C GLY A 441 15.45 -10.71 -6.45
N LEU A 442 14.17 -10.94 -6.21
CA LEU A 442 13.66 -12.20 -5.69
C LEU A 442 13.81 -13.39 -6.64
N LEU A 443 13.92 -13.16 -7.97
CA LEU A 443 14.21 -14.22 -8.93
C LEU A 443 15.54 -14.94 -8.63
N ASN A 444 16.49 -14.26 -8.01
CA ASN A 444 17.80 -14.80 -7.72
C ASN A 444 17.85 -15.62 -6.41
N ALA A 445 16.70 -15.86 -5.75
CA ALA A 445 16.60 -16.53 -4.46
C ALA A 445 17.64 -15.99 -3.45
N PRO A 446 17.56 -14.73 -3.01
CA PRO A 446 18.57 -14.11 -2.17
C PRO A 446 18.69 -14.86 -0.83
N SER A 447 19.91 -15.00 -0.33
CA SER A 447 20.22 -15.52 1.00
C SER A 447 20.53 -14.41 2.02
N LEU A 448 20.80 -13.19 1.53
CA LEU A 448 20.96 -11.97 2.31
C LEU A 448 20.16 -10.84 1.66
N ILE A 449 19.37 -10.13 2.46
CA ILE A 449 18.65 -8.93 2.03
C ILE A 449 19.16 -7.73 2.81
N ILE A 450 19.51 -6.66 2.09
CA ILE A 450 19.90 -5.36 2.64
C ILE A 450 18.92 -4.33 2.11
N MET A 451 18.25 -3.59 3.00
CA MET A 451 17.31 -2.54 2.61
C MET A 451 17.52 -1.28 3.44
N ASP A 452 17.61 -0.14 2.75
CA ASP A 452 17.69 1.18 3.37
C ASP A 452 16.35 1.91 3.19
N GLU A 453 15.66 2.17 4.31
CA GLU A 453 14.33 2.81 4.39
C GLU A 453 13.31 2.21 3.39
N PRO A 454 13.05 0.90 3.45
CA PRO A 454 12.22 0.22 2.45
C PRO A 454 10.75 0.67 2.47
N THR A 455 10.27 1.24 3.57
CA THR A 455 8.88 1.68 3.73
C THR A 455 8.60 3.04 3.10
N ASN A 456 9.64 3.85 2.81
CA ASN A 456 9.47 5.16 2.20
C ASN A 456 8.85 5.05 0.80
N HIS A 457 7.88 5.91 0.50
CA HIS A 457 7.12 5.97 -0.77
C HIS A 457 6.27 4.72 -1.08
N LEU A 458 6.19 3.74 -0.18
CA LEU A 458 5.26 2.63 -0.31
C LEU A 458 3.91 2.98 0.34
N ASP A 459 2.82 2.53 -0.28
CA ASP A 459 1.50 2.59 0.36
C ASP A 459 1.38 1.52 1.48
N LEU A 460 0.42 1.70 2.37
CA LEU A 460 0.23 0.81 3.53
C LEU A 460 0.07 -0.67 3.15
N HIS A 461 -0.64 -0.96 2.06
CA HIS A 461 -0.79 -2.34 1.58
C HIS A 461 0.54 -2.93 1.13
N SER A 462 1.37 -2.13 0.45
CA SER A 462 2.71 -2.55 0.02
C SER A 462 3.63 -2.79 1.21
N VAL A 463 3.55 -1.92 2.24
CA VAL A 463 4.32 -2.09 3.49
C VAL A 463 3.89 -3.37 4.21
N GLU A 464 2.58 -3.62 4.34
CA GLU A 464 2.06 -4.87 4.95
C GLU A 464 2.49 -6.12 4.18
N ALA A 465 2.41 -6.08 2.84
CA ALA A 465 2.83 -7.20 2.00
C ALA A 465 4.33 -7.47 2.13
N LEU A 466 5.15 -6.42 2.14
CA LEU A 466 6.60 -6.53 2.35
C LEU A 466 6.93 -7.06 3.74
N GLU A 467 6.25 -6.57 4.78
CA GLU A 467 6.38 -7.03 6.16
C GLU A 467 6.11 -8.53 6.28
N GLN A 468 4.98 -8.99 5.73
CA GLN A 468 4.61 -10.41 5.73
C GLN A 468 5.64 -11.26 4.98
N ALA A 469 6.12 -10.78 3.84
CA ALA A 469 7.12 -11.46 3.05
C ALA A 469 8.46 -11.56 3.77
N LEU A 470 8.95 -10.45 4.33
CA LEU A 470 10.19 -10.43 5.11
C LEU A 470 10.06 -11.26 6.39
N ALA A 471 8.91 -11.25 7.07
CA ALA A 471 8.69 -12.08 8.26
C ALA A 471 8.86 -13.59 7.98
N GLN A 472 8.53 -14.04 6.77
CA GLN A 472 8.66 -15.44 6.34
C GLN A 472 10.00 -15.75 5.67
N PHE A 473 10.83 -14.76 5.40
CA PHE A 473 12.12 -14.94 4.76
C PHE A 473 13.08 -15.75 5.66
N GLY A 474 13.66 -16.82 5.13
CA GLY A 474 14.52 -17.72 5.88
C GLY A 474 15.99 -17.30 5.97
N GLY A 475 16.45 -16.34 5.15
CA GLY A 475 17.83 -15.86 5.11
C GLY A 475 18.12 -14.71 6.09
N ALA A 476 19.31 -14.11 5.94
CA ALA A 476 19.74 -12.98 6.75
C ALA A 476 19.14 -11.65 6.27
N LEU A 477 18.79 -10.78 7.21
CA LEU A 477 18.23 -9.45 6.96
C LEU A 477 19.07 -8.36 7.61
N LEU A 478 19.33 -7.29 6.86
CA LEU A 478 19.88 -6.02 7.35
C LEU A 478 18.92 -4.91 6.91
N LEU A 479 18.16 -4.34 7.84
CA LEU A 479 17.14 -3.34 7.56
C LEU A 479 17.44 -2.04 8.30
N VAL A 480 17.54 -0.93 7.57
CA VAL A 480 17.50 0.42 8.15
C VAL A 480 16.08 0.93 7.99
N SER A 481 15.41 1.31 9.06
CA SER A 481 14.10 1.96 8.98
C SER A 481 13.79 2.81 10.21
N HIS A 482 13.00 3.85 10.01
CA HIS A 482 12.36 4.63 11.06
C HIS A 482 10.96 4.12 11.43
N ASP A 483 10.44 3.12 10.73
CA ASP A 483 9.18 2.46 11.07
C ASP A 483 9.44 1.35 12.11
N HIS A 484 9.18 1.68 13.38
CA HIS A 484 9.36 0.74 14.48
C HIS A 484 8.41 -0.46 14.41
N ALA A 485 7.20 -0.29 13.88
CA ALA A 485 6.25 -1.38 13.72
C ALA A 485 6.78 -2.40 12.70
N PHE A 486 7.29 -1.91 11.57
CA PHE A 486 7.92 -2.71 10.54
C PHE A 486 9.17 -3.45 11.05
N LEU A 487 10.07 -2.75 11.75
CA LEU A 487 11.26 -3.38 12.34
C LEU A 487 10.90 -4.43 13.40
N ARG A 488 9.89 -4.16 14.24
CA ARG A 488 9.42 -5.15 15.23
C ARG A 488 8.91 -6.44 14.60
N ALA A 489 8.24 -6.33 13.46
CA ALA A 489 7.71 -7.49 12.74
C ALA A 489 8.78 -8.28 11.99
N CYS A 490 9.81 -7.59 11.47
CA CYS A 490 10.81 -8.18 10.57
C CYS A 490 12.11 -8.59 11.25
N THR A 491 12.48 -8.01 12.41
CA THR A 491 13.82 -8.18 13.02
C THR A 491 13.77 -8.61 14.48
N ASN A 492 14.82 -9.28 14.94
CA ASN A 492 14.99 -9.73 16.33
C ASN A 492 16.29 -9.24 16.99
N ILE A 493 17.17 -8.61 16.20
CA ILE A 493 18.41 -7.97 16.68
C ILE A 493 18.32 -6.49 16.30
N THR A 494 18.73 -5.61 17.20
CA THR A 494 18.79 -4.17 16.95
C THR A 494 20.22 -3.69 17.05
N TRP A 495 20.71 -3.04 16.00
CA TRP A 495 21.92 -2.25 15.98
C TRP A 495 21.57 -0.79 16.13
N GLU A 496 21.86 -0.23 17.28
CA GLU A 496 21.57 1.16 17.61
C GLU A 496 22.83 2.01 17.52
N ILE A 497 22.77 3.06 16.72
CA ILE A 497 23.84 4.02 16.59
C ILE A 497 23.49 5.25 17.44
N GLU A 498 24.23 5.45 18.53
CA GLU A 498 24.07 6.56 19.44
C GLU A 498 25.45 7.16 19.80
N ALA A 499 25.56 8.49 19.73
CA ALA A 499 26.80 9.23 20.07
C ALA A 499 28.07 8.68 19.38
N GLY A 500 27.99 8.23 18.12
CA GLY A 500 29.14 7.71 17.37
C GLY A 500 29.55 6.29 17.74
N VAL A 501 28.75 5.56 18.49
CA VAL A 501 29.01 4.16 18.88
C VAL A 501 27.88 3.26 18.44
N LEU A 502 28.22 2.11 17.86
CA LEU A 502 27.23 1.08 17.52
C LEU A 502 27.06 0.12 18.69
N ARG A 503 25.83 -0.04 19.15
CA ARG A 503 25.44 -0.98 20.21
C ARG A 503 24.53 -2.06 19.66
N VAL A 504 24.69 -3.29 20.13
CA VAL A 504 23.86 -4.44 19.72
C VAL A 504 22.96 -4.85 20.86
N THR A 505 21.68 -4.96 20.57
CA THR A 505 20.66 -5.42 21.52
C THR A 505 19.86 -6.55 20.87
N GLN A 506 19.67 -7.67 21.58
CA GLN A 506 18.75 -8.76 21.16
C GLN A 506 17.40 -8.52 21.83
N ARG A 507 16.33 -8.70 21.06
CA ARG A 507 14.95 -8.62 21.54
C ARG A 507 14.43 -9.97 22.00
#